data_505a1357e55224dcc0cb36346074383b
#
_entry.id   505a1357e55224dcc0cb36346074383b
#
_cell.length_a   1.000
_cell.length_b   1.000
_cell.length_c   1.000
_cell.angle_alpha   90.00
_cell.angle_beta   90.00
_cell.angle_gamma   90.00
#
_symmetry.space_group_name_H-M   'P 1'
#
loop_
_entity.id
_entity.type
_entity.pdbx_description
1 polymer ?
#
loop_
_entity_poly.entity_id
_entity_poly.type
_entity_poly.pdbx_seq_one_letter_code
_entity_poly.pdbx_strand_id
1 'polypeptide(L)' 'KTFFNNASVNEIAKMLENIYDVQVVVDPTINQDNTYSGVIKEKETIDSVLDLLQNTLPIHYHVKGSKVFITK' A
#
# COMPACT_ATOMS: atom_id res chain seq x y z
N LYS A 1 2.01 -13.77 8.27
CA LYS A 1 1.28 -12.51 8.47
C LYS A 1 2.24 -11.36 8.68
N THR A 2 1.96 -10.24 8.05
CA THR A 2 2.72 -9.02 8.25
C THR A 2 1.80 -7.98 8.87
N PHE A 3 2.19 -7.48 10.03
CA PHE A 3 1.43 -6.46 10.74
C PHE A 3 2.04 -5.09 10.48
N PHE A 4 1.19 -4.10 10.33
CA PHE A 4 1.65 -2.71 10.35
C PHE A 4 0.83 -1.92 11.36
N ASN A 5 1.48 -1.00 12.02
CA ASN A 5 0.88 -0.23 13.10
C ASN A 5 1.37 1.20 13.03
N ASN A 6 0.44 2.15 12.97
CA ASN A 6 0.74 3.57 12.85
C ASN A 6 1.67 3.86 11.66
N ALA A 7 1.37 3.25 10.53
CA ALA A 7 2.17 3.37 9.32
C ALA A 7 1.58 4.43 8.39
N SER A 8 2.43 5.29 7.86
CA SER A 8 2.06 6.24 6.82
C SER A 8 1.86 5.51 5.49
N VAL A 9 1.28 6.20 4.51
CA VAL A 9 1.12 5.62 3.17
C VAL A 9 2.49 5.24 2.58
N ASN A 10 3.51 6.08 2.77
CA ASN A 10 4.87 5.77 2.30
C ASN A 10 5.43 4.52 2.96
N GLU A 11 5.20 4.34 4.25
CA GLU A 11 5.67 3.16 4.97
C GLU A 11 4.96 1.90 4.48
N ILE A 12 3.66 2.00 4.24
CA ILE A 12 2.88 0.88 3.68
C ILE A 12 3.41 0.54 2.28
N ALA A 13 3.70 1.55 1.46
CA ALA A 13 4.24 1.34 0.12
C ALA A 13 5.56 0.57 0.16
N LYS A 14 6.46 0.94 1.06
CA LYS A 14 7.74 0.22 1.21
C LYS A 14 7.53 -1.21 1.65
N MET A 15 6.58 -1.45 2.52
CA MET A 15 6.24 -2.79 2.97
C MET A 15 5.75 -3.64 1.79
N LEU A 16 4.90 -3.08 0.94
CA LEU A 16 4.42 -3.79 -0.24
C LEU A 16 5.55 -4.11 -1.21
N GLU A 17 6.51 -3.20 -1.37
CA GLU A 17 7.67 -3.46 -2.21
C GLU A 17 8.47 -4.66 -1.71
N ASN A 18 8.62 -4.78 -0.40
CA ASN A 18 9.37 -5.87 0.20
C ASN A 18 8.64 -7.20 0.13
N ILE A 19 7.32 -7.19 0.32
CA ILE A 19 6.53 -8.43 0.33
C ILE A 19 6.32 -8.97 -1.08
N TYR A 20 6.06 -8.09 -2.05
CA TYR A 20 5.61 -8.48 -3.38
C TYR A 20 6.63 -8.25 -4.49
N ASP A 21 7.80 -7.75 -4.15
CA ASP A 21 8.87 -7.50 -5.12
C ASP A 21 8.38 -6.63 -6.29
N VAL A 22 7.68 -5.56 -5.95
CA VAL A 22 7.18 -4.57 -6.92
C VAL A 22 7.76 -3.20 -6.57
N GLN A 23 7.68 -2.28 -7.51
CA GLN A 23 8.02 -0.88 -7.27
C GLN A 23 6.73 -0.11 -7.01
N VAL A 24 6.68 0.64 -5.91
CA VAL A 24 5.49 1.42 -5.55
C VAL A 24 5.85 2.90 -5.60
N VAL A 25 5.14 3.64 -6.42
CA VAL A 25 5.31 5.09 -6.57
C VAL A 25 4.13 5.77 -5.89
N VAL A 26 4.42 6.61 -4.90
CA VAL A 26 3.39 7.29 -4.12
C VAL A 26 3.33 8.75 -4.56
N ASP A 27 2.13 9.25 -4.85
CA ASP A 27 1.91 10.66 -5.16
C ASP A 27 2.43 11.52 -4.00
N PRO A 28 3.36 12.45 -4.26
CA PRO A 28 3.95 13.24 -3.18
C PRO A 28 2.97 14.18 -2.48
N THR A 29 1.78 14.39 -3.05
CA THR A 29 0.77 15.25 -2.42
C THR A 29 -0.10 14.50 -1.40
N ILE A 30 0.07 13.18 -1.27
CA ILE A 30 -0.65 12.40 -0.27
C ILE A 30 -0.13 12.78 1.12
N ASN A 31 -1.09 13.04 2.04
CA ASN A 31 -0.76 13.41 3.42
C ASN A 31 -0.14 12.21 4.15
N GLN A 32 1.08 12.39 4.65
CA GLN A 32 1.82 11.35 5.37
C GLN A 32 1.63 11.45 6.90
N ASP A 33 0.90 12.44 7.37
CA ASP A 33 0.65 12.60 8.81
C ASP A 33 -0.39 11.62 9.33
N ASN A 34 -1.28 11.18 8.47
CA ASN A 34 -2.24 10.15 8.82
C ASN A 34 -1.56 8.78 8.82
N THR A 35 -1.87 7.98 9.83
CA THR A 35 -1.30 6.65 9.97
C THR A 35 -2.39 5.59 10.05
N TYR A 36 -2.02 4.38 9.69
CA TYR A 36 -2.96 3.28 9.57
C TYR A 36 -2.38 2.01 10.15
N SER A 37 -3.26 1.13 10.59
CA SER A 37 -2.85 -0.15 11.18
C SER A 37 -3.64 -1.27 10.52
N GLY A 38 -3.00 -2.43 10.37
CA GLY A 38 -3.66 -3.56 9.77
C GLY A 38 -2.75 -4.77 9.68
N VAL A 39 -3.22 -5.76 8.94
CA VAL A 39 -2.47 -7.01 8.75
C VAL A 39 -2.60 -7.47 7.30
N ILE A 40 -1.49 -7.94 6.75
CA ILE A 40 -1.46 -8.58 5.44
C ILE A 40 -1.28 -10.07 5.70
N LYS A 41 -2.25 -10.87 5.28
CA LYS A 41 -2.25 -12.32 5.50
C LYS A 41 -1.30 -13.00 4.54
N GLU A 42 -0.81 -14.16 4.92
CA GLU A 42 0.03 -14.97 4.04
C GLU A 42 -0.75 -15.38 2.79
N LYS A 43 -0.06 -15.44 1.68
CA LYS A 43 -0.60 -15.85 0.37
C LYS A 43 -1.68 -14.91 -0.19
N GLU A 44 -1.81 -13.73 0.40
CA GLU A 44 -2.70 -12.73 -0.17
C GLU A 44 -2.05 -12.12 -1.42
N THR A 45 -2.85 -11.94 -2.49
CA THR A 45 -2.32 -11.32 -3.70
C THR A 45 -2.16 -9.82 -3.51
N ILE A 46 -1.26 -9.21 -4.27
CA ILE A 46 -1.08 -7.76 -4.17
C ILE A 46 -2.36 -7.03 -4.60
N ASP A 47 -3.08 -7.54 -5.59
CA ASP A 47 -4.34 -6.92 -6.03
C ASP A 47 -5.37 -6.91 -4.90
N SER A 48 -5.45 -8.00 -4.15
CA SER A 48 -6.36 -8.11 -3.01
C SER A 48 -6.00 -7.10 -1.92
N VAL A 49 -4.72 -6.96 -1.62
CA VAL A 49 -4.25 -6.00 -0.61
C VAL A 49 -4.52 -4.57 -1.07
N LEU A 50 -4.25 -4.26 -2.34
CA LEU A 50 -4.47 -2.92 -2.88
C LEU A 50 -5.96 -2.56 -2.87
N ASP A 51 -6.83 -3.50 -3.19
CA ASP A 51 -8.28 -3.28 -3.12
C ASP A 51 -8.72 -2.97 -1.69
N LEU A 52 -8.20 -3.71 -0.73
CA LEU A 52 -8.50 -3.45 0.68
C LEU A 52 -8.02 -2.07 1.11
N LEU A 53 -6.81 -1.70 0.73
CA LEU A 53 -6.27 -0.38 1.06
C LEU A 53 -7.08 0.73 0.39
N GLN A 54 -7.45 0.57 -0.87
CA GLN A 54 -8.25 1.57 -1.59
C GLN A 54 -9.61 1.78 -0.93
N ASN A 55 -10.21 0.73 -0.39
CA ASN A 55 -11.51 0.82 0.28
C ASN A 55 -11.39 1.39 1.69
N THR A 56 -10.22 1.30 2.30
CA THR A 56 -10.00 1.72 3.69
C THR A 56 -9.37 3.10 3.80
N LEU A 57 -8.43 3.40 2.92
CA LEU A 57 -7.67 4.66 2.92
C LEU A 57 -8.18 5.58 1.80
N PRO A 58 -8.01 6.90 1.94
CA PRO A 58 -8.43 7.85 0.90
C PRO A 58 -7.41 7.89 -0.25
N ILE A 59 -7.18 6.76 -0.88
CA ILE A 59 -6.23 6.61 -1.98
C ILE A 59 -6.85 5.81 -3.11
N HIS A 60 -6.25 5.93 -4.27
CA HIS A 60 -6.53 5.08 -5.42
C HIS A 60 -5.22 4.43 -5.85
N TYR A 61 -5.30 3.31 -6.55
CA TYR A 61 -4.11 2.66 -7.04
C TYR A 61 -4.24 2.30 -8.52
N HIS A 62 -3.10 2.14 -9.15
CA HIS A 62 -2.95 1.80 -10.56
C HIS A 62 -1.80 0.83 -10.69
N VAL A 63 -2.02 -0.29 -11.34
CA VAL A 63 -0.97 -1.28 -11.57
C VAL A 63 -0.58 -1.27 -13.04
N LYS A 64 0.73 -1.16 -13.29
CA LYS A 64 1.26 -1.18 -14.64
C LYS A 64 2.52 -2.02 -14.65
N GLY A 65 2.41 -3.28 -15.11
CA GLY A 65 3.51 -4.24 -15.05
C GLY A 65 3.87 -4.52 -13.61
N SER A 66 5.14 -4.32 -13.25
CA SER A 66 5.62 -4.51 -11.89
C SER A 66 5.65 -3.21 -11.08
N LYS A 67 5.00 -2.16 -11.60
CA LYS A 67 4.89 -0.87 -10.90
C LYS A 67 3.48 -0.66 -10.40
N VAL A 68 3.37 -0.15 -9.18
CA VAL A 68 2.10 0.25 -8.58
C VAL A 68 2.17 1.74 -8.31
N PHE A 69 1.15 2.47 -8.76
CA PHE A 69 1.05 3.90 -8.51
C PHE A 69 -0.07 4.14 -7.52
N ILE A 70 0.26 4.83 -6.44
CA ILE A 70 -0.72 5.21 -5.42
C ILE A 70 -0.98 6.70 -5.54
N THR A 71 -2.25 7.08 -5.76
CA THR A 71 -2.68 8.45 -5.96
C THR A 71 -3.81 8.79 -5.00
N LYS A 72 -4.18 10.05 -4.98
CA LYS A 72 -5.31 10.51 -4.18
C LYS A 72 -6.64 10.01 -4.72
#